data_34ad7e7d9aefd5a6dee9af0df8a65635
#
_entry.id   34ad7e7d9aefd5a6dee9af0df8a65635
#
_cell.length_a   1.000
_cell.length_b   1.000
_cell.length_c   1.000
_cell.angle_alpha   90.00
_cell.angle_beta   90.00
_cell.angle_gamma   90.00
#
_symmetry.space_group_name_H-M   'P 1'
#
loop_
_entity.id
_entity.type
_entity.pdbx_description
1 polymer ?
#
loop_
_entity_poly.entity_id
_entity_poly.type
_entity_poly.pdbx_seq_one_letter_code
_entity_poly.pdbx_strand_id
1 'polypeptide(L)'
;MIRIFSTAQNKGLTNMMLFILRATVSCFMLVHGIGKWQMLMSGADTSQFPDPLGVGHSTSLGLAVFAEVVCSGLLFIGFATRLVVVPLIFTMIIAVFVVHGSQDFAARELGSLYLIIYLLLLITGSGKYSIDHFIYKKTKPTNY
;
A
#
# COMPACT_ATOMS: atom_id res chain seq x y z
N MET A 1 -6.68 12.44 36.91
CA MET A 1 -7.22 11.05 36.80
C MET A 1 -8.04 10.78 35.51
N ILE A 2 -7.95 11.60 34.46
CA ILE A 2 -8.89 11.45 33.30
C ILE A 2 -8.14 11.32 31.94
N ARG A 3 -6.82 11.07 31.94
CA ARG A 3 -6.06 10.92 30.68
C ARG A 3 -6.34 9.61 29.93
N ILE A 4 -6.81 8.57 30.62
CA ILE A 4 -7.11 7.26 30.02
C ILE A 4 -8.33 7.35 29.08
N PHE A 5 -9.28 8.22 29.38
CA PHE A 5 -10.49 8.43 28.58
C PHE A 5 -10.43 9.66 27.66
N SER A 6 -9.24 10.27 27.53
CA SER A 6 -9.08 11.42 26.66
C SER A 6 -9.07 10.98 25.18
N THR A 7 -9.99 11.49 24.39
CA THR A 7 -10.04 11.35 22.93
C THR A 7 -9.17 12.38 22.20
N ALA A 8 -8.45 13.22 22.94
CA ALA A 8 -7.57 14.22 22.34
C ALA A 8 -6.40 13.57 21.61
N GLN A 9 -6.26 13.88 20.33
CA GLN A 9 -5.19 13.34 19.48
C GLN A 9 -3.84 14.00 19.80
N ASN A 10 -2.86 13.19 20.13
CA ASN A 10 -1.47 13.62 20.17
C ASN A 10 -0.89 13.62 18.76
N LYS A 11 -0.83 14.78 18.11
CA LYS A 11 -0.35 14.93 16.73
C LYS A 11 1.06 14.36 16.50
N GLY A 12 1.95 14.44 17.52
CA GLY A 12 3.30 13.87 17.43
C GLY A 12 3.26 12.36 17.35
N LEU A 13 2.55 11.72 18.27
CA LEU A 13 2.41 10.27 18.32
C LEU A 13 1.69 9.73 17.06
N THR A 14 0.64 10.41 16.61
CA THR A 14 -0.08 10.04 15.39
C THR A 14 0.85 10.05 14.17
N ASN A 15 1.68 11.09 13.99
CA ASN A 15 2.61 11.14 12.87
C ASN A 15 3.69 10.03 12.92
N MET A 16 4.16 9.70 14.13
CA MET A 16 5.09 8.58 14.33
C MET A 16 4.44 7.24 13.99
N MET A 17 3.21 7.01 14.45
CA MET A 17 2.47 5.78 14.13
C MET A 17 2.19 5.65 12.63
N LEU A 18 1.84 6.73 11.94
CA LEU A 18 1.66 6.73 10.48
C LEU A 18 2.95 6.39 9.74
N PHE A 19 4.10 6.89 10.21
CA PHE A 19 5.39 6.52 9.63
C PHE A 19 5.68 5.03 9.81
N ILE A 20 5.53 4.49 11.04
CA ILE A 20 5.76 3.07 11.33
C ILE A 20 4.81 2.20 10.51
N LEU A 21 3.51 2.50 10.51
CA LEU A 21 2.49 1.75 9.77
C LEU A 21 2.84 1.70 8.27
N ARG A 22 3.17 2.85 7.68
CA ARG A 22 3.53 2.97 6.27
C ARG A 22 4.79 2.19 5.94
N ALA A 23 5.85 2.34 6.74
CA ALA A 23 7.11 1.63 6.53
C ALA A 23 6.91 0.10 6.63
N THR A 24 6.21 -0.37 7.66
CA THR A 24 5.96 -1.79 7.89
C THR A 24 5.13 -2.40 6.76
N VAL A 25 3.99 -1.79 6.41
CA VAL A 25 3.11 -2.33 5.36
C VAL A 25 3.81 -2.34 4.00
N SER A 26 4.63 -1.32 3.71
CA SER A 26 5.42 -1.27 2.47
C SER A 26 6.48 -2.37 2.42
N CYS A 27 7.23 -2.60 3.50
CA CYS A 27 8.21 -3.67 3.57
C CYS A 27 7.57 -5.04 3.35
N PHE A 28 6.45 -5.32 4.00
CA PHE A 28 5.75 -6.59 3.84
C PHE A 28 5.22 -6.76 2.41
N MET A 29 4.67 -5.73 1.81
CA MET A 29 4.20 -5.79 0.43
C MET A 29 5.35 -5.96 -0.57
N LEU A 30 6.51 -5.34 -0.33
CA LEU A 30 7.71 -5.53 -1.15
C LEU A 30 8.17 -7.00 -1.15
N VAL A 31 8.08 -7.72 -0.02
CA VAL A 31 8.40 -9.16 0.03
C VAL A 31 7.50 -9.95 -0.93
N HIS A 32 6.20 -9.66 -0.97
CA HIS A 32 5.27 -10.29 -1.92
C HIS A 32 5.57 -9.89 -3.37
N GLY A 33 5.84 -8.60 -3.61
CA GLY A 33 6.12 -8.07 -4.94
C GLY A 33 7.44 -8.57 -5.53
N ILE A 34 8.51 -8.71 -4.72
CA ILE A 34 9.83 -9.17 -5.18
C ILE A 34 9.74 -10.58 -5.78
N GLY A 35 9.00 -11.50 -5.18
CA GLY A 35 8.79 -12.83 -5.74
C GLY A 35 8.13 -12.79 -7.13
N LYS A 36 7.11 -11.94 -7.30
CA LYS A 36 6.45 -11.72 -8.59
C LYS A 36 7.36 -11.02 -9.61
N TRP A 37 8.17 -10.07 -9.14
CA TRP A 37 9.18 -9.42 -9.97
C TRP A 37 10.19 -10.43 -10.52
N GLN A 38 10.71 -11.33 -9.69
CA GLN A 38 11.63 -12.38 -10.12
C GLN A 38 10.98 -13.30 -11.15
N MET A 39 9.71 -13.69 -10.94
CA MET A 39 8.95 -14.48 -11.90
C MET A 39 8.83 -13.75 -13.25
N LEU A 40 8.51 -12.46 -13.25
CA LEU A 40 8.39 -11.66 -14.48
C LEU A 40 9.74 -11.53 -15.21
N MET A 41 10.86 -11.32 -14.47
CA MET A 41 12.19 -11.11 -15.06
C MET A 41 12.86 -12.40 -15.54
N SER A 42 12.54 -13.55 -14.94
CA SER A 42 13.12 -14.85 -15.32
C SER A 42 12.59 -15.40 -16.66
N GLY A 43 11.56 -14.78 -17.24
CA GLY A 43 10.88 -15.33 -18.41
C GLY A 43 10.16 -16.65 -18.13
N ALA A 44 9.88 -16.95 -16.86
CA ALA A 44 9.13 -18.15 -16.48
C ALA A 44 7.74 -18.16 -17.10
N ASP A 45 7.17 -19.35 -17.21
CA ASP A 45 5.79 -19.51 -17.68
C ASP A 45 4.82 -18.80 -16.74
N THR A 46 4.19 -17.74 -17.23
CA THR A 46 3.23 -16.94 -16.47
C THR A 46 1.80 -17.47 -16.55
N SER A 47 1.56 -18.57 -17.27
CA SER A 47 0.20 -19.14 -17.50
C SER A 47 -0.52 -19.52 -16.21
N GLN A 48 0.24 -19.79 -15.14
CA GLN A 48 -0.30 -20.12 -13.82
C GLN A 48 -0.66 -18.87 -12.98
N PHE A 49 -0.23 -17.67 -13.41
CA PHE A 49 -0.59 -16.45 -12.69
C PHE A 49 -2.05 -16.07 -12.97
N PRO A 50 -2.85 -15.69 -11.97
CA PRO A 50 -4.24 -15.30 -12.19
C PRO A 50 -4.38 -14.12 -13.16
N ASP A 51 -5.33 -14.22 -14.09
CA ASP A 51 -5.70 -13.13 -15.01
C ASP A 51 -7.16 -12.71 -14.78
N PRO A 52 -7.45 -12.02 -13.67
CA PRO A 52 -8.80 -11.64 -13.30
C PRO A 52 -9.43 -10.58 -14.20
N LEU A 53 -8.60 -9.86 -14.97
CA LEU A 53 -9.04 -8.78 -15.86
C LEU A 53 -9.14 -9.21 -17.33
N GLY A 54 -8.67 -10.42 -17.67
CA GLY A 54 -8.66 -10.90 -19.04
C GLY A 54 -7.70 -10.14 -19.97
N VAL A 55 -6.64 -9.53 -19.41
CA VAL A 55 -5.64 -8.75 -20.16
C VAL A 55 -4.39 -9.57 -20.51
N GLY A 56 -4.38 -10.83 -20.14
CA GLY A 56 -3.27 -11.76 -20.28
C GLY A 56 -2.45 -11.92 -18.99
N HIS A 57 -2.04 -13.17 -18.71
CA HIS A 57 -1.33 -13.54 -17.47
C HIS A 57 -0.06 -12.71 -17.23
N SER A 58 0.75 -12.49 -18.27
CA SER A 58 1.99 -11.69 -18.17
C SER A 58 1.69 -10.21 -17.87
N THR A 59 0.66 -9.63 -18.50
CA THR A 59 0.23 -8.25 -18.24
C THR A 59 -0.33 -8.10 -16.83
N SER A 60 -1.17 -9.03 -16.39
CA SER A 60 -1.71 -9.05 -15.03
C SER A 60 -0.61 -9.18 -13.98
N LEU A 61 0.40 -10.03 -14.23
CA LEU A 61 1.58 -10.12 -13.39
C LEU A 61 2.36 -8.79 -13.35
N GLY A 62 2.57 -8.15 -14.50
CA GLY A 62 3.25 -6.85 -14.60
C GLY A 62 2.54 -5.74 -13.83
N LEU A 63 1.21 -5.68 -13.89
CA LEU A 63 0.40 -4.72 -13.12
C LEU A 63 0.51 -4.98 -11.60
N ALA A 64 0.48 -6.26 -11.19
CA ALA A 64 0.68 -6.62 -9.79
C ALA A 64 2.09 -6.23 -9.30
N VAL A 65 3.13 -6.49 -10.09
CA VAL A 65 4.51 -6.08 -9.80
C VAL A 65 4.62 -4.56 -9.68
N PHE A 66 4.03 -3.81 -10.62
CA PHE A 66 4.02 -2.36 -10.54
C PHE A 66 3.39 -1.86 -9.22
N ALA A 67 2.24 -2.37 -8.85
CA ALA A 67 1.59 -1.98 -7.59
C ALA A 67 2.42 -2.41 -6.38
N GLU A 68 2.83 -3.67 -6.30
CA GLU A 68 3.45 -4.25 -5.10
C GLU A 68 4.93 -3.89 -4.93
N VAL A 69 5.65 -3.54 -6.00
CA VAL A 69 7.06 -3.14 -5.91
C VAL A 69 7.20 -1.63 -6.03
N VAL A 70 6.76 -1.04 -7.15
CA VAL A 70 6.99 0.39 -7.39
C VAL A 70 6.16 1.25 -6.44
N CYS A 71 4.84 1.02 -6.35
CA CYS A 71 3.99 1.82 -5.48
C CYS A 71 4.32 1.59 -4.01
N SER A 72 4.70 0.37 -3.58
CA SER A 72 5.15 0.13 -2.20
C SER A 72 6.47 0.81 -1.89
N GLY A 73 7.43 0.85 -2.82
CA GLY A 73 8.67 1.60 -2.65
C GLY A 73 8.43 3.11 -2.47
N LEU A 74 7.56 3.68 -3.31
CA LEU A 74 7.15 5.08 -3.19
C LEU A 74 6.37 5.36 -1.89
N LEU A 75 5.52 4.41 -1.48
CA LEU A 75 4.79 4.47 -0.22
C LEU A 75 5.76 4.46 0.97
N PHE A 76 6.80 3.62 0.93
CA PHE A 76 7.81 3.52 1.98
C PHE A 76 8.44 4.88 2.28
N ILE A 77 8.89 5.60 1.27
CA ILE A 77 9.48 6.94 1.42
C ILE A 77 8.44 8.04 1.63
N GLY A 78 7.15 7.75 1.41
CA GLY A 78 6.04 8.70 1.54
C GLY A 78 6.01 9.75 0.46
N PHE A 79 6.23 9.31 -0.78
CA PHE A 79 6.09 10.15 -1.96
C PHE A 79 4.78 9.87 -2.66
N ALA A 80 4.00 10.93 -2.91
CA ALA A 80 2.66 10.86 -3.54
C ALA A 80 1.74 9.82 -2.87
N THR A 81 1.78 9.72 -1.54
CA THR A 81 1.17 8.65 -0.74
C THR A 81 -0.26 8.34 -1.15
N ARG A 82 -1.12 9.36 -1.29
CA ARG A 82 -2.53 9.17 -1.67
C ARG A 82 -2.70 8.61 -3.08
N LEU A 83 -1.77 8.91 -3.99
CA LEU A 83 -1.82 8.42 -5.35
C LEU A 83 -1.35 6.97 -5.43
N VAL A 84 -0.22 6.65 -4.79
CA VAL A 84 0.38 5.31 -4.87
C VAL A 84 -0.40 4.24 -4.11
N VAL A 85 -1.22 4.61 -3.12
CA VAL A 85 -2.09 3.65 -2.45
C VAL A 85 -3.29 3.22 -3.32
N VAL A 86 -3.66 3.97 -4.36
CA VAL A 86 -4.80 3.60 -5.23
C VAL A 86 -4.53 2.30 -6.00
N PRO A 87 -3.40 2.11 -6.71
CA PRO A 87 -3.08 0.83 -7.32
C PRO A 87 -2.99 -0.33 -6.30
N LEU A 88 -2.45 -0.06 -5.10
CA LEU A 88 -2.37 -1.06 -4.03
C LEU A 88 -3.76 -1.48 -3.52
N ILE A 89 -4.67 -0.53 -3.33
CA ILE A 89 -6.07 -0.81 -2.97
C ILE A 89 -6.73 -1.65 -4.06
N PHE A 90 -6.57 -1.27 -5.33
CA PHE A 90 -7.13 -2.00 -6.44
C PHE A 90 -6.61 -3.43 -6.48
N THR A 91 -5.31 -3.63 -6.34
CA THR A 91 -4.69 -4.97 -6.30
C THR A 91 -5.24 -5.81 -5.15
N MET A 92 -5.43 -5.23 -3.96
CA MET A 92 -6.01 -5.96 -2.81
C MET A 92 -7.49 -6.29 -3.01
N ILE A 93 -8.26 -5.41 -3.62
CA ILE A 93 -9.67 -5.71 -3.97
C ILE A 93 -9.73 -6.91 -4.91
N ILE A 94 -8.93 -6.91 -5.97
CA ILE A 94 -8.86 -8.04 -6.91
C ILE A 94 -8.39 -9.32 -6.20
N ALA A 95 -7.34 -9.25 -5.38
CA ALA A 95 -6.85 -10.42 -4.66
C ALA A 95 -7.90 -11.01 -3.73
N VAL A 96 -8.58 -10.18 -2.92
CA VAL A 96 -9.52 -10.63 -1.89
C VAL A 96 -10.85 -11.12 -2.49
N PHE A 97 -11.40 -10.39 -3.46
CA PHE A 97 -12.77 -10.63 -3.93
C PHE A 97 -12.83 -11.44 -5.22
N VAL A 98 -11.80 -11.40 -6.05
CA VAL A 98 -11.80 -12.12 -7.34
C VAL A 98 -10.92 -13.36 -7.27
N VAL A 99 -9.63 -13.22 -6.93
CA VAL A 99 -8.67 -14.34 -6.94
C VAL A 99 -8.98 -15.33 -5.81
N HIS A 100 -9.17 -14.86 -4.60
CA HIS A 100 -9.45 -15.70 -3.42
C HIS A 100 -10.93 -15.68 -3.00
N GLY A 101 -11.82 -15.12 -3.83
CA GLY A 101 -13.24 -14.92 -3.48
C GLY A 101 -14.00 -16.18 -3.10
N SER A 102 -13.65 -17.32 -3.70
CA SER A 102 -14.26 -18.64 -3.43
C SER A 102 -13.50 -19.48 -2.39
N GLN A 103 -12.37 -18.97 -1.87
CA GLN A 103 -11.55 -19.67 -0.89
C GLN A 103 -11.95 -19.35 0.54
N ASP A 104 -11.41 -20.10 1.51
CA ASP A 104 -11.65 -19.89 2.94
C ASP A 104 -11.20 -18.50 3.40
N PHE A 105 -11.76 -18.04 4.52
CA PHE A 105 -11.43 -16.74 5.11
C PHE A 105 -9.93 -16.55 5.33
N ALA A 106 -9.21 -17.59 5.76
CA ALA A 106 -7.77 -17.54 6.00
C ALA A 106 -6.96 -17.08 4.77
N ALA A 107 -7.40 -17.48 3.55
CA ALA A 107 -6.73 -17.07 2.31
C ALA A 107 -6.95 -15.57 1.99
N ARG A 108 -8.05 -14.98 2.47
CA ARG A 108 -8.43 -13.58 2.23
C ARG A 108 -8.03 -12.63 3.35
N GLU A 109 -7.76 -13.16 4.55
CA GLU A 109 -7.51 -12.38 5.76
C GLU A 109 -6.37 -11.38 5.57
N LEU A 110 -5.22 -11.83 5.11
CA LEU A 110 -4.05 -10.98 4.90
C LEU A 110 -4.31 -9.85 3.89
N GLY A 111 -4.91 -10.17 2.75
CA GLY A 111 -5.28 -9.17 1.74
C GLY A 111 -6.27 -8.14 2.27
N SER A 112 -7.23 -8.57 3.10
CA SER A 112 -8.21 -7.69 3.74
C SER A 112 -7.56 -6.72 4.74
N LEU A 113 -6.58 -7.18 5.52
CA LEU A 113 -5.81 -6.33 6.43
C LEU A 113 -5.01 -5.27 5.66
N TYR A 114 -4.34 -5.65 4.57
CA TYR A 114 -3.66 -4.70 3.69
C TYR A 114 -4.64 -3.65 3.13
N LEU A 115 -5.79 -4.10 2.66
CA LEU A 115 -6.82 -3.21 2.11
C LEU A 115 -7.24 -2.15 3.13
N ILE A 116 -7.54 -2.55 4.37
CA ILE A 116 -7.91 -1.62 5.45
C ILE A 116 -6.79 -0.62 5.72
N ILE A 117 -5.54 -1.07 5.78
CA ILE A 117 -4.38 -0.19 6.03
C ILE A 117 -4.22 0.82 4.90
N TYR A 118 -4.35 0.39 3.63
CA TYR A 118 -4.26 1.31 2.50
C TYR A 118 -5.41 2.32 2.45
N LEU A 119 -6.62 1.93 2.82
CA LEU A 119 -7.74 2.86 2.96
C LEU A 119 -7.49 3.90 4.07
N LEU A 120 -6.93 3.47 5.20
CA LEU A 120 -6.51 4.39 6.26
C LEU A 120 -5.45 5.38 5.75
N LEU A 121 -4.43 4.92 5.01
CA LEU A 121 -3.39 5.77 4.46
C LEU A 121 -3.91 6.71 3.36
N LEU A 122 -4.92 6.30 2.58
CA LEU A 122 -5.59 7.17 1.60
C LEU A 122 -6.24 8.37 2.29
N ILE A 123 -6.91 8.14 3.42
CA ILE A 123 -7.62 9.18 4.18
C ILE A 123 -6.64 10.05 4.96
N THR A 124 -5.75 9.43 5.73
CA THR A 124 -4.83 10.14 6.64
C THR A 124 -3.66 10.80 5.93
N GLY A 125 -3.24 10.24 4.79
CA GLY A 125 -2.03 10.66 4.07
C GLY A 125 -0.75 10.16 4.74
N SER A 126 0.37 10.74 4.32
CA SER A 126 1.73 10.30 4.66
C SER A 126 2.21 10.66 6.07
N GLY A 127 1.57 11.62 6.74
CA GLY A 127 2.08 12.21 8.00
C GLY A 127 3.30 13.12 7.81
N LYS A 128 3.85 13.62 8.93
CA LYS A 128 4.98 14.58 8.90
C LYS A 128 6.31 13.97 8.46
N TYR A 129 6.52 12.67 8.69
CA TYR A 129 7.77 11.99 8.36
C TYR A 129 7.72 11.41 6.93
N SER A 130 7.64 12.28 5.91
CA SER A 130 7.44 11.90 4.51
C SER A 130 7.99 12.93 3.55
N ILE A 131 8.29 12.51 2.33
CA ILE A 131 8.67 13.40 1.23
C ILE A 131 7.51 14.35 0.89
N ASP A 132 6.26 13.87 0.91
CA ASP A 132 5.08 14.71 0.69
C ASP A 132 5.03 15.92 1.62
N HIS A 133 5.34 15.71 2.90
CA HIS A 133 5.36 16.80 3.88
C HIS A 133 6.49 17.81 3.61
N PHE A 134 7.66 17.31 3.21
CA PHE A 134 8.80 18.17 2.86
C PHE A 134 8.48 19.05 1.65
N ILE A 135 7.88 18.49 0.61
CA ILE A 135 7.44 19.23 -0.59
C ILE A 135 6.37 20.25 -0.19
N TYR A 136 5.35 19.82 0.55
CA TYR A 136 4.27 20.70 1.02
C TYR A 136 4.81 21.91 1.80
N LYS A 137 5.78 21.68 2.70
CA LYS A 137 6.40 22.76 3.48
C LYS A 137 7.15 23.76 2.60
N LYS A 138 7.82 23.30 1.52
CA LYS A 138 8.52 24.18 0.57
C LYS A 138 7.58 25.00 -0.31
N THR A 139 6.42 24.44 -0.66
CA THR A 139 5.47 25.08 -1.59
C THR A 139 4.47 25.99 -0.90
N LYS A 140 4.40 25.94 0.44
CA LYS A 140 3.51 26.83 1.20
C LYS A 140 4.06 28.25 1.15
N PRO A 141 3.33 29.25 0.58
CA PRO A 141 3.78 30.63 0.59
C PRO A 141 3.92 31.08 2.04
N THR A 142 5.04 31.73 2.35
CA THR A 142 5.24 32.43 3.62
C THR A 142 4.30 33.63 3.61
N ASN A 143 3.13 33.49 4.20
CA ASN A 143 2.29 34.67 4.47
C ASN A 143 3.02 35.49 5.53
N TYR A 144 3.53 36.62 5.13
CA TYR A 144 3.95 37.72 6.00
C TYR A 144 2.69 38.30 6.68
#